data_8954a7a528b079687b398d71d8573879
#
_entry.id   8954a7a528b079687b398d71d8573879
#
_cell.length_a   1.000
_cell.length_b   1.000
_cell.length_c   1.000
_cell.angle_alpha   90.00
_cell.angle_beta   90.00
_cell.angle_gamma   90.00
#
_symmetry.space_group_name_H-M   'P 1'
#
loop_
_entity.id
_entity.type
_entity.pdbx_description
1 polymer ?
#
loop_
_entity_poly.entity_id
_entity_poly.type
_entity_poly.pdbx_seq_one_letter_code
_entity_poly.pdbx_strand_id
1 'polypeptide(L)' 'MARPDTSIDPRIMDSAREEFRTLGFEKASLKSICQRAGVTTGALYKRYAGKEELFRAVVA' A
#
# COMPACT_ATOMS: atom_id res chain seq x y z
N MET A 1 -17.66 11.66 -8.16
CA MET A 1 -16.79 11.89 -8.75
C MET A 1 -15.70 11.05 -8.74
N ALA A 2 -15.33 10.50 -9.60
CA ALA A 2 -14.30 9.58 -9.68
C ALA A 2 -12.95 10.22 -9.63
N ARG A 3 -12.00 9.60 -9.03
CA ARG A 3 -10.73 10.11 -9.02
C ARG A 3 -9.95 9.44 -10.06
N PRO A 4 -9.03 10.08 -10.66
CA PRO A 4 -8.35 9.58 -11.82
C PRO A 4 -7.61 8.32 -11.57
N ASP A 5 -6.84 8.03 -10.78
CA ASP A 5 -6.09 6.85 -10.73
C ASP A 5 -6.44 6.00 -9.59
N THR A 6 -7.65 5.61 -9.50
CA THR A 6 -8.10 4.89 -8.37
C THR A 6 -7.99 3.41 -8.49
N SER A 7 -7.60 2.90 -9.63
CA SER A 7 -7.62 1.46 -9.79
C SER A 7 -6.57 0.79 -8.92
N ILE A 8 -5.43 1.41 -8.74
CA ILE A 8 -4.38 0.81 -7.98
C ILE A 8 -4.36 1.25 -6.55
N ASP A 9 -4.68 2.50 -6.28
CA ASP A 9 -4.62 3.05 -4.94
C ASP A 9 -5.51 2.33 -3.93
N PRO A 10 -6.78 2.06 -4.23
CA PRO A 10 -7.61 1.38 -3.26
C PRO A 10 -7.09 0.00 -2.90
N ARG A 11 -6.55 -0.71 -3.87
CA ARG A 11 -6.02 -2.03 -3.60
C ARG A 11 -4.82 -1.95 -2.68
N ILE A 12 -3.92 -1.03 -2.96
CA ILE A 12 -2.73 -0.86 -2.16
C ILE A 12 -3.13 -0.41 -0.76
N MET A 13 -4.07 0.51 -0.66
CA MET A 13 -4.49 1.01 0.63
C MET A 13 -5.11 -0.07 1.49
N ASP A 14 -5.99 -0.87 0.92
CA ASP A 14 -6.63 -1.93 1.67
C ASP A 14 -5.62 -2.96 2.12
N SER A 15 -4.72 -3.35 1.23
CA SER A 15 -3.73 -4.34 1.56
C SER A 15 -2.76 -3.83 2.61
N ALA A 16 -2.35 -2.57 2.47
CA ALA A 16 -1.41 -1.99 3.41
C ALA A 16 -2.05 -1.85 4.79
N ARG A 17 -3.30 -1.42 4.82
CA ARG A 17 -3.99 -1.27 6.09
C ARG A 17 -4.07 -2.62 6.81
N GLU A 18 -4.41 -3.65 6.08
CA GLU A 18 -4.50 -4.98 6.66
C GLU A 18 -3.16 -5.47 7.14
N GLU A 19 -2.13 -5.24 6.35
CA GLU A 19 -0.79 -5.68 6.69
C GLU A 19 -0.30 -4.96 7.95
N PHE A 20 -0.45 -3.65 7.99
CA PHE A 20 -0.01 -2.89 9.14
C PHE A 20 -0.80 -3.23 10.39
N ARG A 21 -2.07 -3.52 10.21
CA ARG A 21 -2.93 -3.84 11.34
C ARG A 21 -2.59 -5.20 11.93
N THR A 22 -2.33 -6.18 11.09
CA THR A 22 -2.07 -7.52 11.58
C THR A 22 -0.65 -7.71 12.04
N LEU A 23 0.32 -7.16 11.32
CA LEU A 23 1.73 -7.41 11.62
C LEU A 23 2.42 -6.24 12.29
N GLY A 24 1.84 -5.07 12.23
CA GLY A 24 2.50 -3.90 12.74
C GLY A 24 3.41 -3.31 11.69
N PHE A 25 3.81 -2.06 11.90
CA PHE A 25 4.61 -1.37 10.90
C PHE A 25 5.94 -2.05 10.65
N GLU A 26 6.56 -2.52 11.71
CA GLU A 26 7.89 -3.08 11.57
C GLU A 26 7.92 -4.37 10.80
N LYS A 27 6.95 -5.21 11.01
CA LYS A 27 6.92 -6.50 10.34
C LYS A 27 6.24 -6.46 8.99
N ALA A 28 5.51 -5.39 8.71
CA ALA A 28 4.86 -5.27 7.41
C ALA A 28 5.91 -5.08 6.33
N SER A 29 5.64 -5.59 5.15
CA SER A 29 6.59 -5.53 4.07
C SER A 29 5.90 -5.09 2.81
N LEU A 30 6.57 -4.23 2.05
CA LEU A 30 6.01 -3.74 0.80
C LEU A 30 5.79 -4.88 -0.18
N LYS A 31 6.68 -5.84 -0.17
CA LYS A 31 6.53 -6.98 -1.06
C LYS A 31 5.24 -7.72 -0.75
N SER A 32 4.99 -7.95 0.53
CA SER A 32 3.79 -8.64 0.94
C SER A 32 2.55 -7.83 0.58
N ILE A 33 2.61 -6.53 0.78
CA ILE A 33 1.50 -5.66 0.44
C ILE A 33 1.21 -5.72 -1.05
N CYS A 34 2.26 -5.71 -1.87
CA CYS A 34 2.09 -5.79 -3.30
C CYS A 34 1.45 -7.10 -3.72
N GLN A 35 1.85 -8.18 -3.09
CA GLN A 35 1.28 -9.48 -3.40
C GLN A 35 -0.20 -9.52 -3.06
N ARG A 36 -0.57 -8.98 -1.93
CA ARG A 36 -1.96 -8.93 -1.55
C ARG A 36 -2.76 -8.07 -2.51
N ALA A 37 -2.18 -6.95 -2.90
CA ALA A 37 -2.89 -6.02 -3.76
C ALA A 37 -2.92 -6.47 -5.21
N GLY A 38 -2.09 -7.43 -5.57
CA GLY A 38 -2.04 -7.88 -6.95
C GLY A 38 -1.33 -6.90 -7.85
N VAL A 39 -0.35 -6.16 -7.32
CA VAL A 39 0.40 -5.20 -8.11
C VAL A 39 1.88 -5.51 -7.96
N THR A 40 2.69 -4.94 -8.84
CA THR A 40 4.12 -5.15 -8.77
C THR A 40 4.74 -4.16 -7.80
N THR A 41 5.91 -4.47 -7.29
CA THR A 41 6.60 -3.54 -6.42
C THR A 41 6.94 -2.27 -7.16
N GLY A 42 7.23 -2.37 -8.46
CA GLY A 42 7.52 -1.17 -9.24
C GLY A 42 6.33 -0.24 -9.28
N ALA A 43 5.13 -0.80 -9.42
CA ALA A 43 3.93 0.01 -9.46
C ALA A 43 3.72 0.72 -8.13
N LEU A 44 4.00 0.03 -7.03
CA LEU A 44 3.84 0.64 -5.72
C LEU A 44 4.86 1.75 -5.51
N TYR A 45 6.10 1.52 -5.91
CA TYR A 45 7.13 2.53 -5.72
C TYR A 45 6.93 3.78 -6.55
N LYS A 46 6.17 3.68 -7.61
CA LYS A 46 5.83 4.87 -8.37
C LYS A 46 4.91 5.78 -7.60
N ARG A 47 4.15 5.22 -6.67
CA ARG A 47 3.21 6.02 -5.92
C ARG A 47 3.70 6.36 -4.54
N TYR A 48 4.44 5.47 -3.92
CA TYR A 48 4.91 5.68 -2.56
C TYR A 48 6.39 5.35 -2.49
N ALA A 49 7.16 6.23 -1.93
CA ALA A 49 8.60 6.06 -1.93
C ALA A 49 9.06 4.90 -1.06
N GLY A 50 8.28 4.56 -0.07
CA GLY A 50 8.68 3.47 0.80
C GLY A 50 7.59 3.15 1.79
N LYS A 51 7.90 2.26 2.72
CA LYS A 51 6.93 1.80 3.68
C LYS A 51 6.41 2.92 4.56
N GLU A 52 7.29 3.81 4.94
CA GLU A 52 6.89 4.90 5.80
C GLU A 52 5.90 5.83 5.13
N GLU A 53 6.16 6.14 3.87
CA GLU A 53 5.27 7.00 3.15
C GLU A 53 3.92 6.35 2.95
N LEU A 54 3.94 5.07 2.66
CA LEU A 54 2.70 4.31 2.51
C LEU A 54 1.93 4.29 3.82
N PHE A 55 2.62 4.12 4.92
CA PHE A 55 1.97 4.08 6.21
C PHE A 55 1.28 5.41 6.51
N ARG A 56 1.93 6.51 6.20
CA ARG A 56 1.33 7.81 6.39
C ARG A 56 0.06 7.97 5.59
N ALA A 57 0.10 7.48 4.36
CA ALA A 57 -1.08 7.58 3.50
C ALA A 57 -2.23 6.76 4.06
N VAL A 58 -1.91 5.62 4.63
CA VAL A 58 -2.94 4.73 5.16
C VAL A 58 -3.61 5.33 6.38
N VAL A 59 -2.84 5.95 7.25
CA VAL A 59 -3.41 6.50 8.48
C VAL A 59 -3.90 7.93 8.34
N ALA A 60 -3.65 8.55 7.22
CA ALA A 60 -4.02 9.95 7.03
C ALA A 60 -5.53 10.18 6.94
#